data_7775999948ba81b24a40b3eaa6bd14de
#
_entry.id   7775999948ba81b24a40b3eaa6bd14de
#
_cell.length_a   1.000
_cell.length_b   1.000
_cell.length_c   1.000
_cell.angle_alpha   90.00
_cell.angle_beta   90.00
_cell.angle_gamma   90.00
#
_symmetry.space_group_name_H-M   'P 1'
#
loop_
_entity.id
_entity.type
_entity.pdbx_description
1 polymer ?
#
loop_
_entity_poly.entity_id
_entity_poly.type
_entity_poly.pdbx_seq_one_letter_code
_entity_poly.pdbx_strand_id
1 'polypeptide(L)'
;MKIITVIGARPQIIKAAAISRAISNKFSEKIEELIVHTGQHYDDNMSKVFFEELSIPKPDYNLNIGSGSHGLQTARMIEGLEDLLLKESPDYILLYGDTNSTLSGAIAASKINIPI
;
A
#
# COMPACT_ATOMS: atom_id res chain seq x y z
N MET A 1 -10.91 -10.77 -8.51
CA MET A 1 -10.70 -9.31 -8.43
C MET A 1 -9.35 -9.06 -7.78
N LYS A 2 -8.57 -8.18 -8.35
CA LYS A 2 -7.23 -7.87 -7.88
C LYS A 2 -7.20 -6.45 -7.30
N ILE A 3 -6.73 -6.32 -6.05
CA ILE A 3 -6.66 -5.06 -5.34
C ILE A 3 -5.21 -4.81 -4.91
N ILE A 4 -4.73 -3.60 -5.13
CA ILE A 4 -3.47 -3.14 -4.54
C ILE A 4 -3.81 -2.26 -3.35
N THR A 5 -3.34 -2.64 -2.16
CA THR A 5 -3.49 -1.88 -0.93
C THR A 5 -2.19 -1.14 -0.63
N VAL A 6 -2.26 0.18 -0.53
CA VAL A 6 -1.06 1.01 -0.27
C VAL A 6 -1.04 1.45 1.18
N ILE A 7 0.07 1.21 1.84
CA ILE A 7 0.32 1.61 3.23
C ILE A 7 1.71 2.25 3.34
N GLY A 8 1.88 3.12 4.31
CA GLY A 8 3.17 3.78 4.52
C GLY A 8 3.40 4.25 5.94
N ALA A 9 2.38 4.20 6.78
CA ALA A 9 2.45 4.65 8.16
C ALA A 9 1.66 3.70 9.07
N ARG A 10 2.03 3.69 10.35
CA ARG A 10 1.41 2.80 11.36
C ARG A 10 -0.12 2.86 11.39
N PRO A 11 -0.77 4.04 11.41
CA PRO A 11 -2.23 4.08 11.43
C PRO A 11 -2.87 3.40 10.23
N GLN A 12 -2.25 3.48 9.07
CA GLN A 12 -2.74 2.82 7.84
C GLN A 12 -2.64 1.31 7.97
N ILE A 13 -1.54 0.80 8.53
CA ILE A 13 -1.34 -0.63 8.75
C ILE A 13 -2.43 -1.19 9.66
N ILE A 14 -2.74 -0.48 10.74
CA ILE A 14 -3.77 -0.90 11.68
C ILE A 14 -5.14 -0.98 11.00
N LYS A 15 -5.49 0.02 10.22
CA LYS A 15 -6.76 0.04 9.49
C LYS A 15 -6.83 -1.04 8.41
N ALA A 16 -5.75 -1.20 7.67
CA ALA A 16 -5.66 -2.21 6.61
C ALA A 16 -5.76 -3.63 7.17
N ALA A 17 -5.27 -3.86 8.37
CA ALA A 17 -5.24 -5.19 8.98
C ALA A 17 -6.63 -5.85 9.03
N ALA A 18 -7.66 -5.10 9.36
CA ALA A 18 -9.02 -5.63 9.45
C ALA A 18 -9.51 -6.16 8.10
N ILE A 19 -9.30 -5.38 7.04
CA ILE A 19 -9.72 -5.78 5.69
C ILE A 19 -8.84 -6.90 5.15
N SER A 20 -7.53 -6.81 5.34
CA SER A 20 -6.62 -7.87 4.87
C SER A 20 -6.90 -9.22 5.54
N ARG A 21 -7.22 -9.23 6.83
CA ARG A 21 -7.62 -10.45 7.52
C ARG A 21 -8.93 -11.01 6.97
N ALA A 22 -9.90 -10.16 6.71
CA ALA A 22 -11.19 -10.58 6.13
C ALA A 22 -10.98 -11.20 4.75
N ILE A 23 -10.16 -10.58 3.91
CA ILE A 23 -9.84 -11.11 2.59
C ILE A 23 -9.17 -12.48 2.71
N SER A 24 -8.14 -12.61 3.56
CA SER A 24 -7.41 -13.87 3.74
C SER A 24 -8.30 -14.99 4.27
N ASN A 25 -9.21 -14.68 5.20
CA ASN A 25 -10.00 -15.68 5.88
C ASN A 25 -11.29 -16.07 5.14
N LYS A 26 -11.91 -15.15 4.40
CA LYS A 26 -13.23 -15.36 3.82
C LYS A 26 -13.32 -15.17 2.32
N PHE A 27 -12.41 -14.38 1.73
CA PHE A 27 -12.51 -13.96 0.34
C PHE A 27 -11.27 -14.25 -0.49
N SER A 28 -10.36 -15.09 -0.01
CA SER A 28 -9.11 -15.40 -0.69
C SER A 28 -9.29 -15.98 -2.09
N GLU A 29 -10.41 -16.65 -2.35
CA GLU A 29 -10.73 -17.20 -3.67
C GLU A 29 -11.28 -16.15 -4.64
N LYS A 30 -11.82 -15.04 -4.13
CA LYS A 30 -12.48 -13.99 -4.94
C LYS A 30 -11.64 -12.75 -5.08
N ILE A 31 -10.78 -12.45 -4.11
CA ILE A 31 -9.99 -11.23 -4.05
C ILE A 31 -8.53 -11.60 -3.86
N GLU A 32 -7.69 -11.14 -4.80
CA GLU A 32 -6.24 -11.17 -4.66
C GLU A 32 -5.80 -9.79 -4.17
N GLU A 33 -5.26 -9.73 -2.96
CA GLU A 33 -4.72 -8.49 -2.41
C GLU A 33 -3.20 -8.49 -2.49
N LEU A 34 -2.64 -7.44 -3.08
CA LEU A 34 -1.21 -7.15 -3.03
C LEU A 34 -0.99 -5.94 -2.14
N ILE A 35 -0.17 -6.10 -1.12
CA ILE A 35 0.13 -5.03 -0.16
C ILE A 35 1.42 -4.35 -0.56
N VAL A 36 1.36 -3.04 -0.76
CA VAL A 36 2.52 -2.22 -1.11
C VAL A 36 2.83 -1.28 0.05
N HIS A 37 4.02 -1.42 0.62
CA HIS A 37 4.55 -0.49 1.60
C HIS A 37 5.39 0.55 0.87
N THR A 38 5.09 1.83 1.04
CA THR A 38 5.84 2.89 0.36
C THR A 38 7.24 3.09 0.93
N GLY A 39 7.45 2.71 2.19
CA GLY A 39 8.69 2.96 2.89
C GLY A 39 8.74 4.32 3.58
N GLN A 40 7.63 5.07 3.61
CA GLN A 40 7.57 6.40 4.20
C GLN A 40 7.99 6.41 5.68
N HIS A 41 7.52 5.44 6.44
CA HIS A 41 7.85 5.26 7.86
C HIS A 41 8.20 3.80 8.10
N TYR A 42 9.21 3.30 7.38
CA TYR A 42 9.62 1.91 7.49
C TYR A 42 10.79 1.76 8.46
N ASP A 43 10.54 1.01 9.53
CA ASP A 43 11.56 0.54 10.44
C ASP A 43 11.48 -0.99 10.44
N ASP A 44 12.55 -1.67 10.01
CA ASP A 44 12.57 -3.12 9.86
C ASP A 44 12.10 -3.86 11.12
N ASN A 45 12.53 -3.40 12.29
CA ASN A 45 12.18 -4.06 13.55
C ASN A 45 10.72 -3.83 13.94
N MET A 46 10.23 -2.60 13.80
CA MET A 46 8.88 -2.25 14.20
C MET A 46 7.84 -2.72 13.21
N SER A 47 8.11 -2.59 11.92
CA SER A 47 7.15 -3.00 10.89
C SER A 47 6.94 -4.51 10.88
N LYS A 48 7.99 -5.30 10.99
CA LYS A 48 7.89 -6.76 11.01
C LYS A 48 7.06 -7.25 12.19
N VAL A 49 7.34 -6.74 13.38
CA VAL A 49 6.60 -7.08 14.60
C VAL A 49 5.13 -6.68 14.44
N PHE A 50 4.87 -5.52 13.86
CA PHE A 50 3.51 -5.03 13.62
C PHE A 50 2.69 -5.95 12.72
N PHE A 51 3.28 -6.39 11.62
CA PHE A 51 2.60 -7.31 10.71
C PHE A 51 2.32 -8.66 11.37
N GLU A 52 3.27 -9.16 12.15
CA GLU A 52 3.11 -10.42 12.88
C GLU A 52 2.01 -10.31 13.95
N GLU A 53 2.01 -9.25 14.75
CA GLU A 53 1.03 -9.04 15.83
C GLU A 53 -0.39 -8.85 15.28
N LEU A 54 -0.54 -8.14 14.17
CA LEU A 54 -1.84 -7.89 13.55
C LEU A 54 -2.31 -9.03 12.67
N SER A 55 -1.50 -10.08 12.53
CA SER A 55 -1.83 -11.26 11.71
C SER A 55 -2.18 -10.90 10.27
N ILE A 56 -1.43 -9.99 9.68
CA ILE A 56 -1.57 -9.64 8.26
C ILE A 56 -0.35 -10.12 7.49
N PRO A 57 -0.52 -10.41 6.19
CA PRO A 57 0.60 -10.81 5.35
C PRO A 57 1.66 -9.72 5.29
N LYS A 58 2.92 -10.11 5.09
CA LYS A 58 3.99 -9.16 4.83
C LYS A 58 3.69 -8.41 3.53
N PRO A 59 4.18 -7.16 3.39
CA PRO A 59 4.03 -6.46 2.12
C PRO A 59 4.63 -7.26 0.96
N ASP A 60 3.91 -7.30 -0.14
CA ASP A 60 4.40 -7.93 -1.36
C ASP A 60 5.48 -7.07 -2.02
N TYR A 61 5.37 -5.76 -1.85
CA TYR A 61 6.32 -4.77 -2.38
C TYR A 61 6.67 -3.74 -1.33
N ASN A 62 7.93 -3.32 -1.31
CA ASN A 62 8.39 -2.19 -0.52
C ASN A 62 9.13 -1.23 -1.45
N LEU A 63 8.63 -0.01 -1.59
CA LEU A 63 9.21 0.98 -2.48
C LEU A 63 10.47 1.64 -1.90
N ASN A 64 10.71 1.48 -0.60
CA ASN A 64 11.90 2.00 0.09
C ASN A 64 12.10 3.51 -0.07
N ILE A 65 11.01 4.28 -0.08
CA ILE A 65 11.10 5.72 -0.35
C ILE A 65 11.79 6.48 0.78
N GLY A 66 11.65 6.07 2.01
CA GLY A 66 12.38 6.69 3.12
C GLY A 66 12.04 8.16 3.36
N SER A 67 12.95 8.85 4.09
CA SER A 67 12.78 10.26 4.45
C SER A 67 13.25 11.20 3.34
N GLY A 68 12.76 12.45 3.40
CA GLY A 68 13.12 13.50 2.46
C GLY A 68 12.11 14.64 2.57
N SER A 69 12.24 15.65 1.72
CA SER A 69 11.22 16.69 1.64
C SER A 69 9.89 16.09 1.19
N HIS A 70 8.79 16.71 1.55
CA HIS A 70 7.46 16.23 1.14
C HIS A 70 7.34 16.11 -0.38
N GLY A 71 7.85 17.09 -1.11
CA GLY A 71 7.82 17.08 -2.57
C GLY A 71 8.60 15.93 -3.17
N LEU A 72 9.84 15.73 -2.72
CA LEU A 72 10.67 14.64 -3.21
C LEU A 72 10.10 13.27 -2.86
N GLN A 73 9.68 13.09 -1.62
CA GLN A 73 9.08 11.84 -1.15
C GLN A 73 7.82 11.51 -1.96
N THR A 74 6.94 12.49 -2.13
CA THR A 74 5.69 12.31 -2.89
C THR A 74 5.98 11.98 -4.35
N ALA A 75 6.93 12.68 -4.98
CA ALA A 75 7.30 12.42 -6.37
C ALA A 75 7.82 11.00 -6.57
N ARG A 76 8.68 10.52 -5.69
CA ARG A 76 9.22 9.17 -5.75
C ARG A 76 8.15 8.10 -5.53
N MET A 77 7.22 8.36 -4.62
CA MET A 77 6.08 7.46 -4.40
C MET A 77 5.17 7.38 -5.61
N ILE A 78 4.89 8.51 -6.26
CA ILE A 78 4.06 8.52 -7.47
C ILE A 78 4.72 7.69 -8.56
N GLU A 79 6.01 7.90 -8.80
CA GLU A 79 6.76 7.16 -9.81
C GLU A 79 6.75 5.65 -9.53
N GLY A 80 7.09 5.27 -8.30
CA GLY A 80 7.12 3.85 -7.91
C GLY A 80 5.76 3.18 -7.98
N LEU A 81 4.71 3.88 -7.54
CA LEU A 81 3.35 3.35 -7.60
C LEU A 81 2.84 3.26 -9.03
N GLU A 82 3.14 4.23 -9.87
CA GLU A 82 2.76 4.17 -11.29
C GLU A 82 3.35 2.95 -11.97
N ASP A 83 4.65 2.72 -11.81
CA ASP A 83 5.33 1.56 -12.38
C ASP A 83 4.69 0.25 -11.91
N LEU A 84 4.40 0.16 -10.62
CA LEU A 84 3.78 -1.02 -10.03
C LEU A 84 2.37 -1.25 -10.53
N LEU A 85 1.56 -0.20 -10.61
CA LEU A 85 0.19 -0.27 -11.10
C LEU A 85 0.13 -0.70 -12.56
N LEU A 86 1.06 -0.22 -13.38
CA LEU A 86 1.15 -0.63 -14.78
C LEU A 86 1.56 -2.10 -14.91
N LYS A 87 2.46 -2.56 -14.06
CA LYS A 87 2.91 -3.95 -14.04
C LYS A 87 1.82 -4.91 -13.59
N GLU A 88 1.14 -4.59 -12.50
CA GLU A 88 0.18 -5.49 -11.87
C GLU A 88 -1.24 -5.38 -12.43
N SER A 89 -1.59 -4.27 -13.05
CA SER A 89 -2.91 -4.01 -13.65
C SER A 89 -4.07 -4.39 -12.72
N PRO A 90 -4.15 -3.83 -11.50
CA PRO A 90 -5.20 -4.18 -10.57
C PRO A 90 -6.56 -3.64 -11.02
N ASP A 91 -7.62 -4.23 -10.48
CA ASP A 91 -8.98 -3.73 -10.68
C ASP A 91 -9.25 -2.47 -9.84
N TYR A 92 -8.64 -2.41 -8.66
CA TYR A 92 -8.79 -1.28 -7.73
C TYR A 92 -7.50 -1.04 -6.98
N ILE A 93 -7.27 0.21 -6.59
CA ILE A 93 -6.31 0.56 -5.55
C ILE A 93 -7.08 0.95 -4.29
N LEU A 94 -6.63 0.45 -3.15
CA LEU A 94 -7.23 0.74 -1.85
C LEU A 94 -6.27 1.62 -1.05
N LEU A 95 -6.75 2.78 -0.64
CA LEU A 95 -5.97 3.78 0.08
C LEU A 95 -6.57 4.05 1.46
N TYR A 96 -5.71 4.40 2.41
CA TYR A 96 -6.13 4.72 3.78
C TYR A 96 -5.54 6.05 4.21
N GLY A 97 -6.36 6.84 4.90
CA GLY A 97 -5.88 8.05 5.55
C GLY A 97 -5.55 9.21 4.61
N ASP A 98 -4.58 10.02 5.04
CA ASP A 98 -4.28 11.31 4.42
C ASP A 98 -2.78 11.60 4.33
N THR A 99 -1.94 10.56 4.35
CA THR A 99 -0.49 10.73 4.24
C THR A 99 -0.03 10.98 2.81
N ASN A 100 1.27 11.25 2.63
CA ASN A 100 1.88 11.36 1.31
C ASN A 100 1.69 10.07 0.50
N SER A 101 1.68 8.91 1.16
CA SER A 101 1.41 7.63 0.50
C SER A 101 0.01 7.59 -0.10
N THR A 102 -0.98 8.08 0.64
CA THR A 102 -2.37 8.16 0.17
C THR A 102 -2.50 9.06 -1.04
N LEU A 103 -1.95 10.26 -0.95
CA LEU A 103 -1.96 11.25 -2.04
C LEU A 103 -1.27 10.69 -3.29
N SER A 104 -0.11 10.10 -3.11
CA SER A 104 0.67 9.52 -4.21
C SER A 104 -0.07 8.41 -4.92
N GLY A 105 -0.73 7.54 -4.15
CA GLY A 105 -1.54 6.46 -4.71
C GLY A 105 -2.72 6.99 -5.51
N ALA A 106 -3.40 8.00 -4.99
CA ALA A 106 -4.53 8.61 -5.68
C ALA A 106 -4.11 9.27 -7.00
N ILE A 107 -3.02 10.02 -6.99
CA ILE A 107 -2.50 10.67 -8.19
C ILE A 107 -2.08 9.63 -9.22
N ALA A 108 -1.26 8.66 -8.84
CA ALA A 108 -0.78 7.63 -9.76
C ALA A 108 -1.93 6.86 -10.41
N ALA A 109 -2.87 6.39 -9.60
CA ALA A 109 -4.01 5.62 -10.09
C ALA A 109 -4.92 6.45 -11.02
N SER A 110 -5.17 7.71 -10.65
CA SER A 110 -6.02 8.60 -11.45
C SER A 110 -5.45 8.87 -12.84
N LYS A 111 -4.14 8.95 -12.96
CA LYS A 111 -3.47 9.22 -14.25
C LYS A 111 -3.53 8.05 -15.23
N ILE A 112 -3.69 6.84 -14.73
CA ILE A 112 -3.76 5.63 -15.55
C ILE A 112 -5.12 4.93 -15.46
N ASN A 113 -6.11 5.65 -14.98
CA ASN A 113 -7.52 5.22 -14.95
C ASN A 113 -7.78 3.93 -14.15
N ILE A 114 -7.09 3.76 -13.05
CA ILE A 114 -7.39 2.67 -12.11
C ILE A 114 -8.35 3.20 -11.05
N PRO A 115 -9.50 2.53 -10.83
CA PRO A 115 -10.45 2.94 -9.79
C PRO A 115 -9.85 2.93 -8.39
N ILE A 116 -10.27 3.92 -7.59
CA ILE A 116 -9.78 4.12 -6.23
C ILE A 116 -10.90 3.78 -5.23
#